data_747aa04c1daafa34dfe2c2dac62fae34
#
_entry.id   747aa04c1daafa34dfe2c2dac62fae34
#
_cell.length_a   1.000
_cell.length_b   1.000
_cell.length_c   1.000
_cell.angle_alpha   90.00
_cell.angle_beta   90.00
_cell.angle_gamma   90.00
#
_symmetry.space_group_name_H-M   'P 1'
#
loop_
_entity.id
_entity.type
_entity.pdbx_description
1 polymer ?
#
loop_
_entity_poly.entity_id
_entity_poly.type
_entity_poly.pdbx_seq_one_letter_code
_entity_poly.pdbx_strand_id
1 'polypeptide(L)'
;MLEIGFGMGICADYIQTQGVNSHTIIELHPQILERLNTWASGKSNVTVIEGDWADLSLTDTYDGIFFDTYGEENYDSFKTFALARIKSGGKITYWNNKEAEDNPYEFDSVSYEQVSVTPEDNHYTKIQSNYYMPKVEM
;
A
#
# COMPACT_ATOMS: atom_id res chain seq x y z
N MET A 1 0.34 -6.40 9.00
CA MET A 1 0.09 -5.52 7.84
C MET A 1 1.40 -4.93 7.35
N LEU A 2 1.64 -4.95 6.05
CA LEU A 2 2.72 -4.23 5.39
C LEU A 2 2.13 -3.09 4.55
N GLU A 3 2.64 -1.90 4.71
CA GLU A 3 2.34 -0.71 3.88
C GLU A 3 3.62 -0.27 3.19
N ILE A 4 3.56 -0.03 1.88
CA ILE A 4 4.68 0.45 1.08
C ILE A 4 4.29 1.82 0.52
N GLY A 5 4.99 2.85 1.00
CA GLY A 5 4.65 4.26 0.79
C GLY A 5 3.73 4.80 1.89
N PHE A 6 4.23 5.77 2.67
CA PHE A 6 3.48 6.40 3.76
C PHE A 6 2.74 7.66 3.32
N GLY A 7 3.37 8.45 2.46
CA GLY A 7 2.81 9.69 1.92
C GLY A 7 2.32 10.65 3.00
N MET A 8 1.02 10.93 3.00
CA MET A 8 0.39 11.82 3.98
C MET A 8 -0.01 11.10 5.28
N GLY A 9 0.12 9.79 5.35
CA GLY A 9 -0.24 8.97 6.51
C GLY A 9 -1.74 8.66 6.65
N ILE A 10 -2.56 9.01 5.66
CA ILE A 10 -4.01 8.81 5.71
C ILE A 10 -4.35 7.32 5.76
N CYS A 11 -3.72 6.51 4.90
CA CYS A 11 -3.91 5.07 4.89
C CYS A 11 -3.38 4.43 6.18
N ALA A 12 -2.21 4.87 6.65
CA ALA A 12 -1.61 4.41 7.90
C ALA A 12 -2.53 4.68 9.11
N ASP A 13 -3.13 5.86 9.20
CA ASP A 13 -4.13 6.17 10.24
C ASP A 13 -5.33 5.22 10.15
N TYR A 14 -5.87 5.03 8.96
CA TYR A 14 -7.01 4.13 8.77
C TYR A 14 -6.67 2.69 9.15
N ILE A 15 -5.50 2.18 8.72
CA ILE A 15 -5.02 0.83 9.09
C ILE A 15 -4.94 0.69 10.61
N GLN A 16 -4.42 1.69 11.33
CA GLN A 16 -4.35 1.66 12.79
C GLN A 16 -5.74 1.63 13.43
N THR A 17 -6.75 2.31 12.87
CA THR A 17 -8.12 2.25 13.40
C THR A 17 -8.75 0.85 13.29
N GLN A 18 -8.25 0.00 12.39
CA GLN A 18 -8.71 -1.39 12.25
C GLN A 18 -8.13 -2.33 13.33
N GLY A 19 -7.28 -1.85 14.22
CA GLY A 19 -6.75 -2.62 15.34
C GLY A 19 -5.75 -3.69 14.92
N VAL A 20 -4.90 -3.42 13.93
CA VAL A 20 -3.87 -4.34 13.46
C VAL A 20 -2.85 -4.64 14.57
N ASN A 21 -2.48 -5.91 14.72
CA ASN A 21 -1.50 -6.33 15.74
C ASN A 21 -0.09 -5.83 15.45
N SER A 22 0.27 -5.74 14.17
CA SER A 22 1.56 -5.20 13.71
C SER A 22 1.39 -4.47 12.38
N HIS A 23 2.12 -3.37 12.23
CA HIS A 23 2.10 -2.54 11.05
C HIS A 23 3.54 -2.17 10.67
N THR A 24 4.05 -2.76 9.60
CA THR A 24 5.35 -2.43 9.03
C THR A 24 5.12 -1.44 7.90
N ILE A 25 5.86 -0.34 7.88
CA ILE A 25 5.77 0.71 6.86
C ILE A 25 7.14 0.91 6.24
N ILE A 26 7.23 0.77 4.92
CA ILE A 26 8.44 1.04 4.14
C ILE A 26 8.29 2.41 3.48
N GLU A 27 9.29 3.26 3.64
CA GLU A 27 9.32 4.58 3.03
C GLU A 27 10.75 4.94 2.59
N LEU A 28 10.87 5.51 1.40
CA LEU A 28 12.16 5.90 0.82
C LEU A 28 12.47 7.39 0.99
N HIS A 29 11.45 8.25 0.88
CA HIS A 29 11.66 9.68 0.76
C HIS A 29 12.01 10.33 2.11
N PRO A 30 13.17 11.02 2.26
CA PRO A 30 13.65 11.49 3.57
C PRO A 30 12.68 12.42 4.31
N GLN A 31 12.00 13.32 3.59
CA GLN A 31 11.03 14.24 4.21
C GLN A 31 9.76 13.51 4.68
N ILE A 32 9.37 12.45 3.99
CA ILE A 32 8.24 11.62 4.41
C ILE A 32 8.63 10.75 5.59
N LEU A 33 9.86 10.23 5.62
CA LEU A 33 10.42 9.48 6.76
C LEU A 33 10.43 10.29 8.05
N GLU A 34 10.77 11.57 8.00
CA GLU A 34 10.71 12.45 9.17
C GLU A 34 9.29 12.52 9.75
N ARG A 35 8.28 12.66 8.89
CA ARG A 35 6.87 12.65 9.27
C ARG A 35 6.43 11.29 9.80
N LEU A 36 6.81 10.21 9.10
CA LEU A 36 6.51 8.84 9.50
C LEU A 36 7.09 8.52 10.88
N ASN A 37 8.34 8.87 11.14
CA ASN A 37 8.97 8.65 12.44
C ASN A 37 8.27 9.42 13.56
N THR A 38 7.84 10.65 13.28
CA THR A 38 7.03 11.46 14.21
C THR A 38 5.68 10.79 14.46
N TRP A 39 4.98 10.36 13.42
CA TRP A 39 3.69 9.69 13.50
C TRP A 39 3.78 8.33 14.22
N ALA A 40 4.84 7.56 13.99
CA ALA A 40 5.07 6.25 14.60
C ALA A 40 5.46 6.35 16.08
N SER A 41 5.91 7.52 16.54
CA SER A 41 6.34 7.73 17.92
C SER A 41 5.25 7.36 18.93
N GLY A 42 5.58 6.44 19.83
CA GLY A 42 4.64 5.93 20.85
C GLY A 42 3.70 4.82 20.38
N LYS A 43 3.77 4.40 19.10
CA LYS A 43 3.00 3.25 18.59
C LYS A 43 3.86 1.98 18.65
N SER A 44 3.65 1.15 19.66
CA SER A 44 4.47 -0.06 19.90
C SER A 44 4.27 -1.16 18.86
N ASN A 45 3.19 -1.10 18.07
CA ASN A 45 2.87 -2.05 17.01
C ASN A 45 3.32 -1.59 15.62
N VAL A 46 4.03 -0.46 15.51
CA VAL A 46 4.52 0.08 14.24
C VAL A 46 6.02 -0.13 14.11
N THR A 47 6.44 -0.64 12.95
CA THR A 47 7.85 -0.77 12.54
C THR A 47 8.08 0.08 11.30
N VAL A 48 9.02 1.01 11.36
CA VAL A 48 9.43 1.83 10.23
C VAL A 48 10.68 1.24 9.60
N ILE A 49 10.67 1.07 8.29
CA ILE A 49 11.81 0.63 7.49
C ILE A 49 12.12 1.70 6.45
N GLU A 50 13.31 2.28 6.56
CA GLU A 50 13.83 3.23 5.58
C GLU A 50 14.48 2.48 4.41
N GLY A 51 14.07 2.76 3.19
CA GLY A 51 14.69 2.25 1.98
C GLY A 51 13.72 2.03 0.83
N ASP A 52 14.32 1.67 -0.31
CA ASP A 52 13.55 1.21 -1.46
C ASP A 52 13.08 -0.23 -1.20
N TRP A 53 11.78 -0.45 -1.27
CA TRP A 53 11.18 -1.77 -1.05
C TRP A 53 11.76 -2.84 -1.98
N ALA A 54 12.14 -2.46 -3.22
CA ALA A 54 12.71 -3.37 -4.21
C ALA A 54 14.10 -3.89 -3.83
N ASP A 55 14.86 -3.12 -3.04
CA ASP A 55 16.21 -3.45 -2.61
C ASP A 55 16.25 -4.13 -1.23
N LEU A 56 15.13 -4.14 -0.51
CA LEU A 56 15.09 -4.65 0.86
C LEU A 56 14.98 -6.18 0.92
N SER A 57 15.85 -6.78 1.73
CA SER A 57 15.81 -8.22 2.03
C SER A 57 14.93 -8.51 3.24
N LEU A 58 13.61 -8.37 3.09
CA LEU A 58 12.66 -8.73 4.15
C LEU A 58 12.51 -10.25 4.25
N THR A 59 12.30 -10.73 5.48
CA THR A 59 12.02 -12.15 5.75
C THR A 59 10.62 -12.38 6.30
N ASP A 60 9.98 -11.35 6.84
CA ASP A 60 8.67 -11.42 7.45
C ASP A 60 7.57 -11.65 6.40
N THR A 61 6.47 -12.24 6.86
CA THR A 61 5.25 -12.43 6.09
C THR A 61 4.07 -11.73 6.74
N TYR A 62 3.10 -11.30 5.92
CA TYR A 62 2.02 -10.41 6.34
C TYR A 62 0.65 -10.97 5.96
N ASP A 63 -0.36 -10.65 6.76
CA ASP A 63 -1.76 -10.98 6.47
C ASP A 63 -2.38 -10.01 5.46
N GLY A 64 -1.78 -8.84 5.30
CA GLY A 64 -2.19 -7.83 4.32
C GLY A 64 -1.00 -7.02 3.81
N ILE A 65 -1.02 -6.68 2.52
CA ILE A 65 -0.04 -5.79 1.88
C ILE A 65 -0.80 -4.70 1.15
N PHE A 66 -0.45 -3.45 1.42
CA PHE A 66 -0.92 -2.27 0.68
C PHE A 66 0.27 -1.58 -0.01
N PHE A 67 0.13 -1.32 -1.30
CA PHE A 67 1.15 -0.71 -2.13
C PHE A 67 0.66 0.62 -2.70
N ASP A 68 1.28 1.71 -2.30
CA ASP A 68 0.97 3.06 -2.75
C ASP A 68 2.26 3.90 -2.85
N THR A 69 2.98 3.70 -3.94
CA THR A 69 4.21 4.44 -4.23
C THR A 69 4.02 5.36 -5.44
N TYR A 70 4.80 6.43 -5.51
CA TYR A 70 4.74 7.38 -6.60
C TYR A 70 5.87 7.15 -7.61
N GLY A 71 5.52 7.09 -8.91
CA GLY A 71 6.49 7.05 -10.00
C GLY A 71 7.15 5.67 -10.24
N GLU A 72 6.53 4.60 -9.76
CA GLU A 72 7.04 3.25 -9.94
C GLU A 72 6.88 2.77 -11.39
N GLU A 73 8.00 2.28 -11.96
CA GLU A 73 8.04 1.62 -13.27
C GLU A 73 8.29 0.11 -13.17
N ASN A 74 8.56 -0.42 -11.95
CA ASN A 74 8.94 -1.81 -11.73
C ASN A 74 7.76 -2.72 -11.36
N TYR A 75 6.73 -2.72 -12.17
CA TYR A 75 5.50 -3.48 -11.91
C TYR A 75 5.73 -4.98 -11.68
N ASP A 76 6.58 -5.62 -12.50
CA ASP A 76 6.89 -7.06 -12.40
C ASP A 76 7.55 -7.42 -11.05
N SER A 77 8.38 -6.51 -10.51
CA SER A 77 9.09 -6.72 -9.26
C SER A 77 8.13 -6.74 -8.07
N PHE A 78 7.07 -5.91 -8.08
CA PHE A 78 6.11 -5.87 -6.98
C PHE A 78 5.31 -7.18 -6.85
N LYS A 79 4.83 -7.77 -7.94
CA LYS A 79 4.15 -9.07 -7.89
C LYS A 79 5.01 -10.11 -7.19
N THR A 80 6.27 -10.25 -7.62
CA THR A 80 7.21 -11.22 -7.05
C THR A 80 7.47 -10.96 -5.57
N PHE A 81 7.71 -9.71 -5.21
CA PHE A 81 7.90 -9.29 -3.82
C PHE A 81 6.68 -9.60 -2.96
N ALA A 82 5.49 -9.20 -3.39
CA ALA A 82 4.26 -9.36 -2.64
C ALA A 82 3.91 -10.84 -2.43
N LEU A 83 4.01 -11.67 -3.48
CA LEU A 83 3.75 -13.11 -3.40
C LEU A 83 4.73 -13.83 -2.45
N ALA A 84 5.96 -13.37 -2.35
CA ALA A 84 6.93 -13.93 -1.41
C ALA A 84 6.69 -13.51 0.05
N ARG A 85 5.84 -12.51 0.31
CA ARG A 85 5.63 -11.90 1.64
C ARG A 85 4.20 -12.01 2.15
N ILE A 86 3.24 -12.37 1.31
CA ILE A 86 1.86 -12.57 1.74
C ILE A 86 1.68 -13.98 2.33
N LYS A 87 0.96 -14.10 3.43
CA LYS A 87 0.57 -15.38 4.00
C LYS A 87 -0.57 -16.02 3.20
N SER A 88 -0.72 -17.34 3.30
CA SER A 88 -1.92 -18.02 2.79
C SER A 88 -3.18 -17.44 3.46
N GLY A 89 -4.19 -17.12 2.65
CA GLY A 89 -5.40 -16.41 3.07
C GLY A 89 -5.24 -14.92 3.28
N GLY A 90 -4.05 -14.38 3.03
CA GLY A 90 -3.78 -12.94 3.08
C GLY A 90 -4.32 -12.19 1.86
N LYS A 91 -4.31 -10.87 1.94
CA LYS A 91 -4.83 -9.98 0.90
C LYS A 91 -3.79 -8.93 0.49
N ILE A 92 -3.71 -8.69 -0.83
CA ILE A 92 -2.90 -7.61 -1.40
C ILE A 92 -3.85 -6.60 -2.02
N THR A 93 -3.59 -5.34 -1.81
CA THR A 93 -4.24 -4.22 -2.51
C THR A 93 -3.20 -3.17 -2.89
N TYR A 94 -3.51 -2.38 -3.89
CA TYR A 94 -2.63 -1.33 -4.39
C TYR A 94 -3.43 -0.11 -4.82
N TRP A 95 -2.78 1.05 -4.91
CA TRP A 95 -3.40 2.24 -5.44
C TRP A 95 -3.70 2.06 -6.94
N ASN A 96 -4.97 2.21 -7.31
CA ASN A 96 -5.41 2.24 -8.70
C ASN A 96 -5.71 3.69 -9.10
N ASN A 97 -4.98 4.24 -10.06
CA ASN A 97 -5.10 5.63 -10.49
C ASN A 97 -6.06 5.83 -11.67
N LYS A 98 -6.90 4.83 -11.96
CA LYS A 98 -7.85 4.85 -13.09
C LYS A 98 -9.29 4.66 -12.62
N GLU A 99 -10.23 5.25 -13.32
CA GLU A 99 -11.67 4.95 -13.19
C GLU A 99 -12.04 3.67 -13.96
N ALA A 100 -11.27 2.63 -13.79
CA ALA A 100 -11.47 1.33 -14.41
C ALA A 100 -10.73 0.25 -13.60
N GLU A 101 -11.10 -0.99 -13.83
CA GLU A 101 -10.32 -2.13 -13.38
C GLU A 101 -8.94 -2.10 -14.06
N ASP A 102 -7.87 -2.10 -13.28
CA ASP A 102 -6.50 -2.07 -13.79
C ASP A 102 -5.59 -2.98 -12.97
N ASN A 103 -4.86 -3.84 -13.65
CA ASN A 103 -3.94 -4.79 -13.05
C ASN A 103 -2.52 -4.61 -13.63
N PRO A 104 -1.85 -3.49 -13.32
CA PRO A 104 -0.53 -3.19 -13.86
C PRO A 104 0.55 -4.17 -13.40
N TYR A 105 0.30 -4.87 -12.30
CA TYR A 105 1.23 -5.85 -11.70
C TYR A 105 1.01 -7.28 -12.19
N GLU A 106 0.06 -7.51 -13.10
CA GLU A 106 -0.21 -8.80 -13.73
C GLU A 106 -0.47 -9.95 -12.73
N PHE A 107 -1.15 -9.68 -11.60
CA PHE A 107 -1.62 -10.73 -10.72
C PHE A 107 -2.59 -11.66 -11.45
N ASP A 108 -2.50 -12.97 -11.20
CA ASP A 108 -3.28 -13.96 -11.93
C ASP A 108 -4.79 -13.89 -11.64
N SER A 109 -5.15 -13.37 -10.47
CA SER A 109 -6.55 -13.18 -10.05
C SER A 109 -6.68 -11.88 -9.27
N VAL A 110 -7.39 -10.93 -9.82
CA VAL A 110 -7.73 -9.65 -9.16
C VAL A 110 -9.24 -9.47 -9.24
N SER A 111 -9.87 -9.20 -8.12
CA SER A 111 -11.23 -8.70 -8.06
C SER A 111 -11.23 -7.21 -7.74
N TYR A 112 -12.30 -6.52 -8.06
CA TYR A 112 -12.42 -5.07 -7.83
C TYR A 112 -13.70 -4.75 -7.08
N GLU A 113 -13.55 -3.88 -6.09
CA GLU A 113 -14.70 -3.26 -5.43
C GLU A 113 -14.85 -1.83 -5.95
N GLN A 114 -15.99 -1.55 -6.56
CA GLN A 114 -16.31 -0.20 -7.03
C GLN A 114 -16.81 0.64 -5.85
N VAL A 115 -16.15 1.77 -5.61
CA VAL A 115 -16.49 2.73 -4.56
C VAL A 115 -16.78 4.08 -5.20
N SER A 116 -17.96 4.65 -4.93
CA SER A 116 -18.26 6.01 -5.35
C SER A 116 -17.45 7.00 -4.52
N VAL A 117 -16.76 7.90 -5.21
CA VAL A 117 -15.91 8.91 -4.60
C VAL A 117 -16.29 10.31 -5.10
N THR A 118 -16.02 11.32 -4.31
CA THR A 118 -16.18 12.73 -4.71
C THR A 118 -14.86 13.43 -4.44
N PRO A 119 -13.89 13.37 -5.39
CA PRO A 119 -12.62 14.05 -5.23
C PRO A 119 -12.80 15.57 -5.16
N GLU A 120 -11.88 16.23 -4.48
CA GLU A 120 -11.82 17.70 -4.50
C GLU A 120 -11.43 18.23 -5.89
N ASP A 121 -11.81 19.44 -6.22
CA ASP A 121 -11.61 20.05 -7.55
C ASP A 121 -10.12 20.13 -7.98
N ASN A 122 -9.19 20.10 -7.02
CA ASN A 122 -7.75 20.14 -7.26
C ASN A 122 -7.10 18.76 -7.29
N HIS A 123 -7.86 17.70 -7.32
CA HIS A 123 -7.35 16.34 -7.32
C HIS A 123 -6.54 16.05 -8.58
N TYR A 124 -5.30 15.60 -8.44
CA TYR A 124 -4.37 15.39 -9.56
C TYR A 124 -4.59 14.07 -10.33
N THR A 125 -5.39 13.15 -9.80
CA THR A 125 -5.71 11.89 -10.48
C THR A 125 -6.86 12.07 -11.45
N LYS A 126 -7.04 11.10 -12.36
CA LYS A 126 -8.15 11.07 -13.31
C LYS A 126 -9.45 10.49 -12.72
N ILE A 127 -9.43 10.09 -11.46
CA ILE A 127 -10.60 9.55 -10.77
C ILE A 127 -11.58 10.70 -10.49
N GLN A 128 -12.78 10.62 -11.05
CA GLN A 128 -13.80 11.67 -10.92
C GLN A 128 -15.01 11.24 -10.13
N SER A 129 -15.43 9.99 -10.22
CA SER A 129 -16.67 9.51 -9.59
C SER A 129 -16.59 8.11 -9.00
N ASN A 130 -15.75 7.24 -9.54
CA ASN A 130 -15.64 5.87 -9.11
C ASN A 130 -14.19 5.47 -8.88
N TYR A 131 -13.95 4.80 -7.77
CA TYR A 131 -12.68 4.13 -7.49
C TYR A 131 -12.88 2.61 -7.56
N TYR A 132 -12.04 1.93 -8.30
CA TYR A 132 -12.02 0.48 -8.40
C TYR A 132 -10.89 -0.05 -7.53
N MET A 133 -11.22 -0.43 -6.30
CA MET A 133 -10.27 -0.94 -5.32
C MET A 133 -9.88 -2.37 -5.67
N PRO A 134 -8.61 -2.61 -6.05
CA PRO A 134 -8.16 -3.95 -6.40
C PRO A 134 -7.99 -4.81 -5.16
N LYS A 135 -8.33 -6.10 -5.28
CA LYS A 135 -8.17 -7.12 -4.25
C LYS A 135 -7.59 -8.39 -4.85
N VAL A 136 -6.42 -8.77 -4.39
CA VAL A 136 -5.77 -10.05 -4.66
C VAL A 136 -5.87 -10.90 -3.40
N GLU A 137 -6.56 -12.03 -3.47
CA GLU A 137 -6.72 -12.97 -2.37
C GLU A 137 -5.86 -14.22 -2.59
N MET A 138 -5.13 -14.67 -1.53
CA MET A 138 -4.18 -15.77 -1.58
C MET A 138 -4.73 -17.05 -0.94
#